data_2ba096929b8f4d6f70a778c79ddff78c
#
_entry.id   2ba096929b8f4d6f70a778c79ddff78c
#
_cell.length_a   1.000
_cell.length_b   1.000
_cell.length_c   1.000
_cell.angle_alpha   90.00
_cell.angle_beta   90.00
_cell.angle_gamma   90.00
#
_symmetry.space_group_name_H-M   'P 1'
#
loop_
_entity.id
_entity.type
_entity.pdbx_description
1 polymer ?
#
loop_
_entity_poly.entity_id
_entity_poly.type
_entity_poly.pdbx_seq_one_letter_code
_entity_poly.pdbx_strand_id
1 'polypeptide(L)'
;MVLMDADCLIKLTKSQLKELVCKNFSVVIPRVVKAEVIDNAQKHADAEIIKENVHKKMLTVHKRLSPSKKGEDAILTIYHQDPIDAVCSDDRRFIKRLRLLGIPYITPSVFIALLLRNGQLTVKEAHERLEALSPFVSDSEYHTMKMILENWRVP
;
A
#
# COMPACT_ATOMS: atom_id res chain seq x y z
N MET A 1 6.31 5.97 8.34
CA MET A 1 5.30 4.90 8.51
C MET A 1 4.18 5.13 7.52
N VAL A 2 3.77 4.12 6.76
CA VAL A 2 2.68 4.22 5.77
C VAL A 2 1.47 3.42 6.27
N LEU A 3 0.33 4.06 6.30
CA LEU A 3 -0.94 3.43 6.67
C LEU A 3 -1.66 2.98 5.40
N MET A 4 -2.00 1.69 5.30
CA MET A 4 -2.46 1.08 4.04
C MET A 4 -3.90 0.57 4.15
N ASP A 5 -4.69 0.78 3.09
CA ASP A 5 -6.02 0.21 2.96
C ASP A 5 -5.98 -1.27 2.48
N ALA A 6 -7.14 -1.92 2.51
CA ALA A 6 -7.29 -3.32 2.16
C ALA A 6 -6.95 -3.59 0.68
N ASP A 7 -7.51 -2.79 -0.21
CA ASP A 7 -7.36 -2.97 -1.66
C ASP A 7 -5.90 -2.83 -2.10
N CYS A 8 -5.19 -1.81 -1.61
CA CYS A 8 -3.78 -1.62 -1.89
C CYS A 8 -2.93 -2.79 -1.40
N LEU A 9 -3.21 -3.31 -0.18
CA LEU A 9 -2.51 -4.46 0.36
C LEU A 9 -2.71 -5.71 -0.51
N ILE A 10 -3.94 -5.97 -0.97
CA ILE A 10 -4.28 -7.09 -1.86
C ILE A 10 -3.56 -6.93 -3.21
N LYS A 11 -3.58 -5.74 -3.81
CA LYS A 11 -2.90 -5.45 -5.09
C LYS A 11 -1.40 -5.68 -5.03
N LEU A 12 -0.75 -5.17 -3.96
CA LEU A 12 0.66 -5.42 -3.71
C LEU A 12 0.98 -6.90 -3.49
N THR A 13 0.06 -7.66 -2.87
CA THR A 13 0.22 -9.10 -2.67
C THR A 13 0.14 -9.84 -4.00
N LYS A 14 -0.88 -9.57 -4.81
CA LYS A 14 -1.08 -10.20 -6.13
C LYS A 14 0.04 -9.91 -7.12
N SER A 15 0.59 -8.71 -7.08
CA SER A 15 1.74 -8.31 -7.91
C SER A 15 3.10 -8.76 -7.36
N GLN A 16 3.14 -9.50 -6.25
CA GLN A 16 4.36 -9.95 -5.56
C GLN A 16 5.31 -8.81 -5.15
N LEU A 17 4.76 -7.60 -4.98
CA LEU A 17 5.51 -6.41 -4.57
C LEU A 17 5.48 -6.21 -3.06
N LYS A 18 4.48 -6.73 -2.37
CA LYS A 18 4.22 -6.50 -0.94
C LYS A 18 5.42 -6.81 -0.05
N GLU A 19 6.09 -7.95 -0.23
CA GLU A 19 7.22 -8.33 0.64
C GLU A 19 8.37 -7.34 0.52
N LEU A 20 8.67 -6.90 -0.70
CA LEU A 20 9.71 -5.91 -0.94
C LEU A 20 9.33 -4.57 -0.30
N VAL A 21 8.08 -4.16 -0.41
CA VAL A 21 7.55 -2.95 0.25
C VAL A 21 7.67 -3.07 1.76
N CYS A 22 7.18 -4.16 2.37
CA CYS A 22 7.21 -4.35 3.82
C CYS A 22 8.63 -4.52 4.40
N LYS A 23 9.60 -4.96 3.60
CA LYS A 23 11.02 -4.99 4.01
C LYS A 23 11.65 -3.60 4.07
N ASN A 24 11.23 -2.70 3.20
CA ASN A 24 11.86 -1.39 3.03
C ASN A 24 11.09 -0.24 3.68
N PHE A 25 9.81 -0.43 3.97
CA PHE A 25 8.94 0.59 4.55
C PHE A 25 8.18 0.03 5.76
N SER A 26 8.01 0.87 6.77
CA SER A 26 7.14 0.55 7.91
C SER A 26 5.68 0.66 7.47
N VAL A 27 5.06 -0.48 7.16
CA VAL A 27 3.66 -0.57 6.73
C VAL A 27 2.77 -0.98 7.89
N VAL A 28 1.70 -0.23 8.09
CA VAL A 28 0.71 -0.46 9.14
C VAL A 28 -0.68 -0.57 8.53
N ILE A 29 -1.48 -1.49 9.05
CA ILE A 29 -2.89 -1.63 8.68
C ILE A 29 -3.80 -1.50 9.91
N PRO A 30 -4.98 -0.91 9.80
CA PRO A 30 -5.99 -0.95 10.84
C PRO A 30 -6.45 -2.37 11.15
N ARG A 31 -6.93 -2.62 12.36
CA ARG A 31 -7.52 -3.94 12.72
C ARG A 31 -8.71 -4.32 11.84
N VAL A 32 -9.52 -3.35 11.43
CA VAL A 32 -10.65 -3.59 10.54
C VAL A 32 -10.18 -4.04 9.16
N VAL A 33 -9.09 -3.48 8.65
CA VAL A 33 -8.46 -3.94 7.40
C VAL A 33 -7.90 -5.35 7.56
N LYS A 34 -7.24 -5.67 8.70
CA LYS A 34 -6.82 -7.04 8.99
C LYS A 34 -8.01 -8.02 8.98
N ALA A 35 -9.11 -7.65 9.62
CA ALA A 35 -10.31 -8.49 9.63
C ALA A 35 -10.85 -8.73 8.21
N GLU A 36 -10.85 -7.69 7.36
CA GLU A 36 -11.29 -7.78 5.97
C GLU A 36 -10.40 -8.71 5.13
N VAL A 37 -9.09 -8.52 5.17
CA VAL A 37 -8.14 -9.21 4.27
C VAL A 37 -7.68 -10.58 4.78
N ILE A 38 -7.80 -10.87 6.06
CA ILE A 38 -7.36 -12.13 6.67
C ILE A 38 -8.54 -12.92 7.22
N ASP A 39 -9.31 -12.32 8.14
CA ASP A 39 -10.27 -13.09 8.95
C ASP A 39 -11.51 -13.44 8.12
N ASN A 40 -11.96 -12.55 7.21
CA ASN A 40 -13.10 -12.77 6.33
C ASN A 40 -12.74 -13.41 4.99
N ALA A 41 -11.46 -13.39 4.61
CA ALA A 41 -10.96 -13.88 3.33
C ALA A 41 -10.30 -15.28 3.43
N GLN A 42 -10.65 -16.10 4.42
CA GLN A 42 -10.01 -17.39 4.77
C GLN A 42 -9.85 -18.41 3.61
N LYS A 43 -10.52 -18.20 2.48
CA LYS A 43 -10.45 -19.08 1.31
C LYS A 43 -9.57 -18.56 0.18
N HIS A 44 -8.93 -17.40 0.35
CA HIS A 44 -8.09 -16.81 -0.68
C HIS A 44 -6.60 -16.98 -0.34
N ALA A 45 -5.80 -17.39 -1.34
CA ALA A 45 -4.36 -17.55 -1.19
C ALA A 45 -3.67 -16.28 -0.68
N ASP A 46 -4.16 -15.10 -1.08
CA ASP A 46 -3.65 -13.82 -0.63
C ASP A 46 -3.78 -13.63 0.90
N ALA A 47 -4.86 -14.12 1.50
CA ALA A 47 -5.11 -14.02 2.94
C ALA A 47 -4.06 -14.79 3.76
N GLU A 48 -3.68 -15.99 3.34
CA GLU A 48 -2.64 -16.77 4.01
C GLU A 48 -1.27 -16.09 3.92
N ILE A 49 -0.93 -15.54 2.75
CA ILE A 49 0.32 -14.80 2.55
C ILE A 49 0.36 -13.54 3.44
N ILE A 50 -0.75 -12.80 3.53
CA ILE A 50 -0.85 -11.60 4.38
C ILE A 50 -0.74 -11.99 5.86
N LYS A 51 -1.41 -13.05 6.29
CA LYS A 51 -1.37 -13.60 7.65
C LYS A 51 0.05 -13.99 8.06
N GLU A 52 0.79 -14.66 7.17
CA GLU A 52 2.18 -15.03 7.42
C GLU A 52 3.07 -13.79 7.59
N ASN A 53 2.86 -12.73 6.80
CA ASN A 53 3.64 -11.49 6.96
C ASN A 53 3.33 -10.74 8.25
N VAL A 54 2.11 -10.82 8.77
CA VAL A 54 1.77 -10.30 10.10
C VAL A 54 2.52 -11.13 11.18
N HIS A 55 2.54 -12.45 11.06
CA HIS A 55 3.28 -13.31 11.98
C HIS A 55 4.80 -13.03 11.97
N LYS A 56 5.37 -12.84 10.80
CA LYS A 56 6.80 -12.48 10.61
C LYS A 56 7.11 -11.03 10.99
N LYS A 57 6.15 -10.26 11.48
CA LYS A 57 6.27 -8.82 11.83
C LYS A 57 6.72 -7.94 10.66
N MET A 58 6.56 -8.38 9.44
CA MET A 58 6.82 -7.60 8.23
C MET A 58 5.71 -6.58 7.98
N LEU A 59 4.49 -6.90 8.39
CA LEU A 59 3.31 -6.06 8.33
C LEU A 59 2.79 -5.85 9.75
N THR A 60 2.61 -4.61 10.16
CA THR A 60 2.15 -4.26 11.50
C THR A 60 0.64 -4.02 11.51
N VAL A 61 -0.07 -4.67 12.43
CA VAL A 61 -1.47 -4.35 12.71
C VAL A 61 -1.53 -3.32 13.81
N HIS A 62 -2.21 -2.20 13.55
CA HIS A 62 -2.34 -1.13 14.52
C HIS A 62 -3.08 -1.60 15.78
N LYS A 63 -2.54 -1.27 16.97
CA LYS A 63 -3.07 -1.81 18.24
C LYS A 63 -4.42 -1.24 18.63
N ARG A 64 -4.72 0.01 18.26
CA ARG A 64 -5.96 0.70 18.65
C ARG A 64 -7.17 0.14 17.90
N LEU A 65 -8.29 0.08 18.62
CA LEU A 65 -9.59 -0.17 18.03
C LEU A 65 -10.11 1.14 17.45
N SER A 66 -10.55 1.11 16.22
CA SER A 66 -11.37 2.19 15.65
C SER A 66 -12.83 1.95 16.03
N PRO A 67 -13.57 2.99 16.41
CA PRO A 67 -15.02 2.88 16.61
C PRO A 67 -15.75 2.57 15.30
N SER A 68 -15.16 2.89 14.17
CA SER A 68 -15.73 2.61 12.85
C SER A 68 -15.39 1.21 12.35
N LYS A 69 -16.38 0.56 11.73
CA LYS A 69 -16.21 -0.71 11.02
C LYS A 69 -15.71 -0.53 9.57
N LYS A 70 -15.58 0.72 9.10
CA LYS A 70 -15.08 1.05 7.76
C LYS A 70 -13.58 1.31 7.80
N GLY A 71 -12.84 0.71 6.87
CA GLY A 71 -11.39 0.84 6.75
C GLY A 71 -10.92 2.28 6.64
N GLU A 72 -11.57 3.09 5.79
CA GLU A 72 -11.23 4.50 5.58
C GLU A 72 -11.34 5.35 6.86
N ASP A 73 -12.43 5.19 7.62
CA ASP A 73 -12.61 5.95 8.86
C ASP A 73 -11.61 5.52 9.94
N ALA A 74 -11.26 4.22 9.98
CA ALA A 74 -10.21 3.72 10.84
C ALA A 74 -8.84 4.32 10.47
N ILE A 75 -8.54 4.43 9.18
CA ILE A 75 -7.34 5.07 8.66
C ILE A 75 -7.26 6.53 9.12
N LEU A 76 -8.33 7.30 8.94
CA LEU A 76 -8.36 8.70 9.36
C LEU A 76 -8.18 8.86 10.87
N THR A 77 -8.82 8.00 11.66
CA THR A 77 -8.68 8.01 13.11
C THR A 77 -7.24 7.77 13.55
N ILE A 78 -6.57 6.79 12.95
CA ILE A 78 -5.17 6.46 13.26
C ILE A 78 -4.25 7.59 12.81
N TYR A 79 -4.45 8.13 11.61
CA TYR A 79 -3.63 9.20 11.06
C TYR A 79 -3.57 10.43 11.98
N HIS A 80 -4.68 10.81 12.59
CA HIS A 80 -4.73 11.97 13.50
C HIS A 80 -4.12 11.72 14.90
N GLN A 81 -3.84 10.47 15.23
CA GLN A 81 -3.39 10.09 16.58
C GLN A 81 -1.94 9.60 16.64
N ASP A 82 -1.36 9.23 15.50
CA ASP A 82 -0.05 8.61 15.42
C ASP A 82 0.80 9.27 14.32
N PRO A 83 2.13 9.21 14.39
CA PRO A 83 3.02 9.82 13.40
C PRO A 83 3.05 9.00 12.10
N ILE A 84 2.08 9.22 11.24
CA ILE A 84 1.93 8.61 9.93
C ILE A 84 2.45 9.58 8.86
N ASP A 85 3.36 9.12 7.99
CA ASP A 85 3.92 9.95 6.92
C ASP A 85 2.96 10.06 5.73
N ALA A 86 2.26 8.97 5.39
CA ALA A 86 1.30 8.95 4.28
C ALA A 86 0.28 7.81 4.41
N VAL A 87 -0.85 7.97 3.74
CA VAL A 87 -1.86 6.92 3.53
C VAL A 87 -1.66 6.32 2.15
N CYS A 88 -1.61 4.99 2.04
CA CYS A 88 -1.63 4.29 0.75
C CYS A 88 -3.06 3.90 0.41
N SER A 89 -3.59 4.51 -0.65
CA SER A 89 -4.90 4.19 -1.23
C SER A 89 -4.94 4.59 -2.70
N ASP A 90 -5.70 3.88 -3.51
CA ASP A 90 -6.02 4.23 -4.90
C ASP A 90 -7.54 4.42 -5.13
N ASP A 91 -8.34 4.38 -4.09
CA ASP A 91 -9.75 4.76 -4.16
C ASP A 91 -9.91 6.26 -4.40
N ARG A 92 -10.51 6.62 -5.53
CA ARG A 92 -10.65 8.03 -5.96
C ARG A 92 -11.48 8.87 -4.98
N ARG A 93 -12.49 8.28 -4.33
CA ARG A 93 -13.36 9.00 -3.36
C ARG A 93 -12.59 9.25 -2.08
N PHE A 94 -11.87 8.24 -1.62
CA PHE A 94 -11.04 8.36 -0.43
C PHE A 94 -9.86 9.31 -0.65
N ILE A 95 -9.17 9.24 -1.78
CA ILE A 95 -8.13 10.20 -2.16
C ILE A 95 -8.65 11.63 -2.17
N LYS A 96 -9.86 11.88 -2.72
CA LYS A 96 -10.48 13.21 -2.66
C LYS A 96 -10.69 13.68 -1.21
N ARG A 97 -11.11 12.78 -0.32
CA ARG A 97 -11.28 13.07 1.11
C ARG A 97 -9.93 13.37 1.78
N LEU A 98 -8.89 12.58 1.50
CA LEU A 98 -7.53 12.82 2.01
C LEU A 98 -7.00 14.19 1.58
N ARG A 99 -7.18 14.56 0.30
CA ARG A 99 -6.79 15.88 -0.22
C ARG A 99 -7.50 17.03 0.52
N LEU A 100 -8.80 16.92 0.73
CA LEU A 100 -9.57 17.94 1.45
C LEU A 100 -9.11 18.10 2.91
N LEU A 101 -8.61 17.03 3.52
CA LEU A 101 -8.09 17.03 4.89
C LEU A 101 -6.60 17.37 4.97
N GLY A 102 -5.93 17.63 3.85
CA GLY A 102 -4.48 17.89 3.81
C GLY A 102 -3.62 16.69 4.18
N ILE A 103 -4.15 15.46 4.06
CA ILE A 103 -3.45 14.22 4.41
C ILE A 103 -2.61 13.76 3.23
N PRO A 104 -1.28 13.57 3.39
CA PRO A 104 -0.43 13.01 2.36
C PRO A 104 -0.87 11.58 2.00
N TYR A 105 -0.89 11.28 0.71
CA TYR A 105 -1.23 9.96 0.22
C TYR A 105 -0.31 9.51 -0.91
N ILE A 106 -0.21 8.21 -1.07
CA ILE A 106 0.48 7.54 -2.18
C ILE A 106 -0.43 6.44 -2.76
N THR A 107 -0.19 6.08 -4.01
CA THR A 107 -0.83 4.91 -4.63
C THR A 107 0.13 3.71 -4.65
N PRO A 108 -0.35 2.49 -4.89
CA PRO A 108 0.51 1.29 -4.90
C PRO A 108 1.74 1.40 -5.80
N SER A 109 1.60 2.00 -6.99
CA SER A 109 2.72 2.14 -7.93
C SER A 109 3.83 3.05 -7.44
N VAL A 110 3.54 4.01 -6.56
CA VAL A 110 4.55 4.93 -5.99
C VAL A 110 5.64 4.19 -5.23
N PHE A 111 5.33 3.04 -4.63
CA PHE A 111 6.35 2.22 -3.98
C PHE A 111 7.46 1.77 -4.93
N ILE A 112 7.15 1.54 -6.22
CA ILE A 112 8.15 1.17 -7.23
C ILE A 112 9.17 2.30 -7.40
N ALA A 113 8.72 3.55 -7.53
CA ALA A 113 9.61 4.70 -7.63
C ALA A 113 10.42 4.93 -6.35
N LEU A 114 9.81 4.73 -5.17
CA LEU A 114 10.51 4.84 -3.89
C LEU A 114 11.57 3.75 -3.72
N LEU A 115 11.29 2.52 -4.10
CA LEU A 115 12.23 1.40 -4.08
C LEU A 115 13.40 1.63 -5.04
N LEU A 116 13.11 2.11 -6.25
CA LEU A 116 14.12 2.49 -7.24
C LEU A 116 15.02 3.62 -6.71
N ARG A 117 14.44 4.68 -6.13
CA ARG A 117 15.18 5.77 -5.51
C ARG A 117 16.10 5.32 -4.39
N ASN A 118 15.66 4.34 -3.61
CA ASN A 118 16.42 3.80 -2.48
C ASN A 118 17.44 2.71 -2.93
N GLY A 119 17.62 2.48 -4.23
CA GLY A 119 18.56 1.49 -4.77
C GLY A 119 18.14 0.03 -4.52
N GLN A 120 16.86 -0.20 -4.18
CA GLN A 120 16.31 -1.55 -3.94
C GLN A 120 15.82 -2.22 -5.23
N LEU A 121 15.70 -1.46 -6.30
CA LEU A 121 15.39 -1.92 -7.65
C LEU A 121 16.31 -1.23 -8.64
N THR A 122 16.66 -1.92 -9.71
CA THR A 122 17.17 -1.32 -10.94
C THR A 122 16.01 -0.76 -11.77
N VAL A 123 16.29 0.09 -12.75
CA VAL A 123 15.26 0.62 -13.66
C VAL A 123 14.53 -0.52 -14.38
N LYS A 124 15.27 -1.55 -14.81
CA LYS A 124 14.69 -2.74 -15.45
C LYS A 124 13.73 -3.47 -14.54
N GLU A 125 14.13 -3.76 -13.29
CA GLU A 125 13.28 -4.41 -12.31
C GLU A 125 12.06 -3.56 -11.97
N ALA A 126 12.20 -2.22 -11.90
CA ALA A 126 11.08 -1.32 -11.66
C ALA A 126 10.03 -1.43 -12.78
N HIS A 127 10.44 -1.51 -14.06
CA HIS A 127 9.53 -1.77 -15.17
C HIS A 127 8.84 -3.14 -15.06
N GLU A 128 9.59 -4.20 -14.73
CA GLU A 128 9.04 -5.55 -14.55
C GLU A 128 7.98 -5.56 -13.41
N ARG A 129 8.25 -4.86 -12.30
CA ARG A 129 7.30 -4.73 -11.18
C ARG A 129 6.07 -3.90 -11.56
N LEU A 130 6.23 -2.86 -12.38
CA LEU A 130 5.11 -2.07 -12.88
C LEU A 130 4.20 -2.91 -13.80
N GLU A 131 4.77 -3.71 -14.69
CA GLU A 131 4.00 -4.63 -15.53
C GLU A 131 3.23 -5.67 -14.69
N ALA A 132 3.85 -6.24 -13.65
CA ALA A 132 3.18 -7.16 -12.73
C ALA A 132 2.04 -6.50 -11.93
N LEU A 133 2.15 -5.20 -11.65
CA LEU A 133 1.13 -4.43 -10.94
C LEU A 133 0.02 -3.92 -11.87
N SER A 134 0.28 -3.77 -13.16
CA SER A 134 -0.62 -3.14 -14.14
C SER A 134 -2.05 -3.72 -14.18
N PRO A 135 -2.29 -5.05 -14.00
CA PRO A 135 -3.65 -5.59 -14.01
C PRO A 135 -4.51 -5.15 -12.83
N PHE A 136 -3.91 -4.56 -11.78
CA PHE A 136 -4.57 -4.27 -10.51
C PHE A 136 -4.74 -2.77 -10.25
N VAL A 137 -4.13 -1.90 -11.05
CA VAL A 137 -4.20 -0.45 -10.90
C VAL A 137 -4.90 0.20 -12.09
N SER A 138 -5.27 1.47 -11.99
CA SER A 138 -5.88 2.18 -13.10
C SER A 138 -4.88 2.48 -14.21
N ASP A 139 -5.37 2.57 -15.46
CA ASP A 139 -4.55 2.97 -16.62
C ASP A 139 -3.81 4.30 -16.38
N SER A 140 -4.49 5.24 -15.73
CA SER A 140 -3.89 6.54 -15.39
C SER A 140 -2.71 6.39 -14.43
N GLU A 141 -2.83 5.55 -13.41
CA GLU A 141 -1.74 5.27 -12.47
C GLU A 141 -0.57 4.57 -13.17
N TYR A 142 -0.88 3.53 -13.95
CA TYR A 142 0.13 2.80 -14.73
C TYR A 142 0.91 3.71 -15.66
N HIS A 143 0.22 4.50 -16.50
CA HIS A 143 0.88 5.39 -17.46
C HIS A 143 1.68 6.50 -16.78
N THR A 144 1.19 7.04 -15.67
CA THR A 144 1.93 8.03 -14.89
C THR A 144 3.23 7.45 -14.36
N MET A 145 3.18 6.25 -13.77
CA MET A 145 4.39 5.60 -13.26
C MET A 145 5.35 5.21 -14.38
N LYS A 146 4.82 4.72 -15.50
CA LYS A 146 5.63 4.40 -16.69
C LYS A 146 6.42 5.61 -17.18
N MET A 147 5.76 6.77 -17.32
CA MET A 147 6.44 8.03 -17.67
C MET A 147 7.54 8.41 -16.67
N ILE A 148 7.30 8.21 -15.39
CA ILE A 148 8.30 8.49 -14.34
C ILE A 148 9.51 7.57 -14.52
N LEU A 149 9.33 6.28 -14.77
CA LEU A 149 10.42 5.31 -14.94
C LEU A 149 11.21 5.56 -16.24
N GLU A 150 10.52 5.87 -17.34
CA GLU A 150 11.15 6.18 -18.65
C GLU A 150 12.03 7.45 -18.59
N ASN A 151 11.67 8.41 -17.73
CA ASN A 151 12.43 9.64 -17.52
C ASN A 151 13.31 9.59 -16.27
N TRP A 152 13.48 8.42 -15.67
CA TRP A 152 14.26 8.28 -14.46
C TRP A 152 15.73 8.62 -14.71
N ARG A 153 16.19 9.68 -14.05
CA ARG A 153 17.61 10.02 -14.02
C ARG A 153 18.12 9.67 -12.63
N VAL A 154 19.15 8.82 -12.60
CA VAL A 154 19.84 8.52 -11.33
C VAL A 154 20.33 9.83 -10.73
N PRO A 155 19.95 10.16 -9.50
CA PRO A 155 20.43 11.37 -8.83
C PRO A 155 21.93 11.31 -8.56
#